data_2dbc6e6123d7a8ebc5e9c4c544b31f6e
#
_entry.id   2dbc6e6123d7a8ebc5e9c4c544b31f6e
#
_cell.length_a   1.000
_cell.length_b   1.000
_cell.length_c   1.000
_cell.angle_alpha   90.00
_cell.angle_beta   90.00
_cell.angle_gamma   90.00
#
_symmetry.space_group_name_H-M   'P 1'
#
loop_
_entity.id
_entity.type
_entity.pdbx_description
1 polymer ?
#
loop_
_entity_poly.entity_id
_entity_poly.type
_entity_poly.pdbx_seq_one_letter_code
_entity_poly.pdbx_strand_id
1 'polypeptide(L)'
;MEKLFHDYILSSPCFAAIAQLLNIPLIGVSTTLMYPWLHELIAQPENLAIVPNIYKNVNFPMNLWQRTYNVFSFLYCKLYFNYLTISQDDIVRKYFGPNLPRIRNMNLALVLVNSHIALNGIQPMTPALVQVGGIHIREDDTPLSHELKKWMDDSKDGFVYFTFGSMVLMETFPRKTLDIFYASLGKIAPVRVLMKIPNPKKLPPGLPENIRTFPWLPQLKVLNHPNIRAFITHGGMMGTIEAIAYGVPMIGMPLYLDQYNNINANVAKNVAVKLDVYKITEKDMDTALNAILHDPRYIENVKNLSQRFHDQPLSPIDTANYWIDYVIKYGEDVLRSPAMDLAWWQIYLIDVAACLLLCAAAIITLAVFIIVHFVMKMTNRNHYRLLHSKKTN
;
A
#
# COMPACT_ATOMS: atom_id res chain seq x y z
N MET A 1 27.60 2.25 -16.02
CA MET A 1 26.38 1.43 -15.83
C MET A 1 26.59 0.23 -14.88
N GLU A 2 27.79 0.03 -14.34
CA GLU A 2 28.16 -1.14 -13.51
C GLU A 2 28.08 -0.91 -11.99
N LYS A 3 27.48 0.18 -11.51
CA LYS A 3 27.56 0.56 -10.09
C LYS A 3 26.25 0.43 -9.31
N LEU A 4 25.22 -0.20 -9.90
CA LEU A 4 23.91 -0.24 -9.28
C LEU A 4 23.14 -1.50 -9.66
N PHE A 5 22.51 -2.17 -8.69
CA PHE A 5 21.60 -3.27 -8.93
C PHE A 5 20.18 -2.88 -8.50
N HIS A 6 19.20 -3.08 -9.42
CA HIS A 6 17.80 -2.84 -9.16
C HIS A 6 17.08 -4.17 -9.01
N ASP A 7 16.34 -4.35 -7.93
CA ASP A 7 15.54 -5.55 -7.72
C ASP A 7 14.06 -5.22 -7.49
N TYR A 8 13.20 -6.00 -8.15
CA TYR A 8 11.79 -6.07 -7.83
C TYR A 8 11.60 -6.88 -6.54
N ILE A 9 11.54 -6.20 -5.41
CA ILE A 9 11.56 -6.78 -4.06
C ILE A 9 10.36 -7.71 -3.79
N LEU A 10 9.35 -7.74 -4.66
CA LEU A 10 8.14 -8.52 -4.44
C LEU A 10 8.30 -10.02 -4.69
N SER A 11 8.98 -10.40 -5.78
CA SER A 11 8.89 -11.77 -6.30
C SER A 11 10.21 -12.53 -6.36
N SER A 12 11.34 -11.86 -6.28
CA SER A 12 12.64 -12.48 -6.52
C SER A 12 13.74 -11.90 -5.64
N PRO A 13 13.55 -11.84 -4.30
CA PRO A 13 14.53 -11.23 -3.40
C PRO A 13 15.89 -11.96 -3.38
N CYS A 14 15.97 -13.20 -3.89
CA CYS A 14 17.22 -13.93 -4.02
C CYS A 14 18.24 -13.24 -4.97
N PHE A 15 17.79 -12.44 -5.93
CA PHE A 15 18.67 -11.68 -6.82
C PHE A 15 19.42 -10.54 -6.11
N ALA A 16 18.98 -10.10 -4.96
CA ALA A 16 19.69 -9.12 -4.14
C ALA A 16 21.10 -9.58 -3.74
N ALA A 17 21.34 -10.91 -3.72
CA ALA A 17 22.66 -11.50 -3.52
C ALA A 17 23.70 -11.04 -4.56
N ILE A 18 23.30 -10.72 -5.77
CA ILE A 18 24.19 -10.25 -6.84
C ILE A 18 24.84 -8.91 -6.47
N ALA A 19 24.07 -7.98 -5.85
CA ALA A 19 24.63 -6.72 -5.39
C ALA A 19 25.71 -6.91 -4.33
N GLN A 20 25.50 -7.86 -3.40
CA GLN A 20 26.48 -8.22 -2.38
C GLN A 20 27.75 -8.82 -2.99
N LEU A 21 27.61 -9.70 -3.98
CA LEU A 21 28.75 -10.29 -4.69
C LEU A 21 29.58 -9.25 -5.45
N LEU A 22 28.91 -8.28 -6.05
CA LEU A 22 29.57 -7.23 -6.82
C LEU A 22 30.04 -6.07 -5.95
N ASN A 23 29.72 -6.08 -4.66
CA ASN A 23 29.99 -4.98 -3.71
C ASN A 23 29.51 -3.63 -4.22
N ILE A 24 28.25 -3.59 -4.64
CA ILE A 24 27.58 -2.39 -5.17
C ILE A 24 26.28 -2.12 -4.39
N PRO A 25 25.84 -0.83 -4.28
CA PRO A 25 24.61 -0.48 -3.61
C PRO A 25 23.39 -1.19 -4.21
N LEU A 26 22.53 -1.72 -3.34
CA LEU A 26 21.24 -2.32 -3.71
C LEU A 26 20.12 -1.30 -3.55
N ILE A 27 19.38 -1.06 -4.63
CA ILE A 27 18.19 -0.22 -4.62
C ILE A 27 16.95 -1.05 -4.87
N GLY A 28 16.01 -0.99 -3.93
CA GLY A 28 14.72 -1.64 -4.06
C GLY A 28 13.70 -0.79 -4.81
N VAL A 29 12.90 -1.41 -5.68
CA VAL A 29 11.78 -0.76 -6.37
C VAL A 29 10.49 -1.49 -6.05
N SER A 30 9.48 -0.77 -5.55
CA SER A 30 8.14 -1.28 -5.33
C SER A 30 7.12 -0.57 -6.22
N THR A 31 6.38 -1.32 -7.02
CA THR A 31 5.33 -0.79 -7.90
C THR A 31 4.04 -0.44 -7.17
N THR A 32 3.97 -0.73 -5.89
CA THR A 32 2.87 -0.43 -4.97
C THR A 32 3.41 0.21 -3.68
N LEU A 33 2.66 0.13 -2.58
CA LEU A 33 3.09 0.61 -1.27
C LEU A 33 4.22 -0.25 -0.69
N MET A 34 4.82 0.23 0.40
CA MET A 34 5.85 -0.50 1.15
C MET A 34 5.30 -1.80 1.73
N TYR A 35 6.03 -2.90 1.50
CA TYR A 35 5.68 -4.21 2.06
C TYR A 35 6.13 -4.35 3.52
N PRO A 36 5.38 -5.09 4.37
CA PRO A 36 5.70 -5.24 5.80
C PRO A 36 7.12 -5.72 6.10
N TRP A 37 7.66 -6.63 5.31
CA TRP A 37 9.00 -7.21 5.51
C TRP A 37 10.15 -6.29 5.07
N LEU A 38 9.87 -5.23 4.28
CA LEU A 38 10.90 -4.29 3.84
C LEU A 38 11.21 -3.24 4.89
N HIS A 39 10.31 -3.01 5.86
CA HIS A 39 10.49 -2.00 6.89
C HIS A 39 11.80 -2.20 7.67
N GLU A 40 12.15 -3.44 7.99
CA GLU A 40 13.37 -3.76 8.73
C GLU A 40 14.65 -3.47 7.92
N LEU A 41 14.60 -3.61 6.59
CA LEU A 41 15.77 -3.46 5.72
C LEU A 41 16.27 -2.02 5.57
N ILE A 42 15.48 -1.03 5.94
CA ILE A 42 15.83 0.40 5.92
C ILE A 42 15.44 1.11 7.21
N ALA A 43 15.13 0.37 8.27
CA ALA A 43 14.59 0.89 9.54
C ALA A 43 13.41 1.87 9.34
N GLN A 44 12.50 1.55 8.43
CA GLN A 44 11.28 2.34 8.20
C GLN A 44 10.37 2.26 9.44
N PRO A 45 9.99 3.40 10.06
CA PRO A 45 9.09 3.41 11.20
C PRO A 45 7.74 2.76 10.91
N GLU A 46 7.31 1.84 11.77
CA GLU A 46 6.03 1.15 11.67
C GLU A 46 4.98 1.91 12.49
N ASN A 47 4.10 2.65 11.85
CA ASN A 47 2.99 3.29 12.54
C ASN A 47 1.67 2.56 12.25
N LEU A 48 1.52 1.38 12.84
CA LEU A 48 0.37 0.49 12.64
C LEU A 48 -0.96 1.05 13.20
N ALA A 49 -0.91 2.16 13.93
CA ALA A 49 -2.11 2.85 14.39
C ALA A 49 -2.82 3.61 13.27
N ILE A 50 -2.07 4.07 12.25
CA ILE A 50 -2.58 4.91 11.17
C ILE A 50 -2.35 4.33 9.77
N VAL A 51 -1.38 3.41 9.61
CA VAL A 51 -1.04 2.79 8.33
C VAL A 51 -1.64 1.38 8.27
N PRO A 52 -2.67 1.14 7.46
CA PRO A 52 -3.24 -0.20 7.27
C PRO A 52 -2.25 -1.11 6.56
N ASN A 53 -2.24 -2.39 6.92
CA ASN A 53 -1.51 -3.40 6.17
C ASN A 53 -2.04 -3.48 4.74
N ILE A 54 -1.14 -3.40 3.76
CA ILE A 54 -1.41 -3.38 2.32
C ILE A 54 -2.33 -4.52 1.84
N TYR A 55 -2.31 -5.69 2.51
CA TYR A 55 -3.11 -6.85 2.14
C TYR A 55 -4.48 -6.93 2.81
N LYS A 56 -4.89 -5.92 3.58
CA LYS A 56 -6.12 -5.99 4.38
C LYS A 56 -7.12 -4.92 4.00
N ASN A 57 -8.37 -5.34 3.96
CA ASN A 57 -9.51 -4.45 3.71
C ASN A 57 -9.89 -3.71 5.01
N VAL A 58 -9.04 -2.77 5.43
CA VAL A 58 -9.23 -1.95 6.64
C VAL A 58 -9.21 -0.48 6.25
N ASN A 59 -10.18 0.28 6.72
CA ASN A 59 -10.30 1.70 6.46
C ASN A 59 -9.74 2.53 7.62
N PHE A 60 -9.15 3.68 7.30
CA PHE A 60 -8.81 4.69 8.30
C PHE A 60 -9.97 5.69 8.49
N PRO A 61 -10.28 6.15 9.73
CA PRO A 61 -9.63 5.77 11.01
C PRO A 61 -10.03 4.39 11.51
N MET A 62 -9.04 3.64 12.03
CA MET A 62 -9.23 2.30 12.55
C MET A 62 -9.74 2.30 13.99
N ASN A 63 -10.79 1.51 14.32
CA ASN A 63 -11.18 1.23 15.69
C ASN A 63 -10.18 0.26 16.38
N LEU A 64 -10.36 -0.01 17.67
CA LEU A 64 -9.46 -0.89 18.45
C LEU A 64 -9.26 -2.26 17.79
N TRP A 65 -10.35 -2.92 17.40
CA TRP A 65 -10.28 -4.27 16.79
C TRP A 65 -9.58 -4.26 15.42
N GLN A 66 -9.81 -3.22 14.63
CA GLN A 66 -9.14 -3.03 13.34
C GLN A 66 -7.64 -2.79 13.55
N ARG A 67 -7.22 -1.98 14.53
CA ARG A 67 -5.80 -1.79 14.88
C ARG A 67 -5.17 -3.09 15.36
N THR A 68 -5.84 -3.84 16.24
CA THR A 68 -5.37 -5.15 16.71
C THR A 68 -5.18 -6.11 15.53
N TYR A 69 -6.19 -6.21 14.66
CA TYR A 69 -6.09 -7.03 13.46
C TYR A 69 -4.98 -6.57 12.52
N ASN A 70 -4.77 -5.26 12.38
CA ASN A 70 -3.70 -4.67 11.59
C ASN A 70 -2.32 -5.11 12.09
N VAL A 71 -2.08 -5.03 13.41
CA VAL A 71 -0.83 -5.50 14.03
C VAL A 71 -0.59 -6.98 13.77
N PHE A 72 -1.57 -7.84 14.08
CA PHE A 72 -1.42 -9.28 13.86
C PHE A 72 -1.19 -9.62 12.39
N SER A 73 -1.91 -8.99 11.46
CA SER A 73 -1.74 -9.24 10.04
C SER A 73 -0.38 -8.76 9.51
N PHE A 74 0.13 -7.66 10.04
CA PHE A 74 1.45 -7.14 9.70
C PHE A 74 2.56 -8.11 10.16
N LEU A 75 2.51 -8.53 11.42
CA LEU A 75 3.45 -9.51 11.97
C LEU A 75 3.38 -10.86 11.23
N TYR A 76 2.16 -11.32 10.93
CA TYR A 76 1.99 -12.53 10.12
C TYR A 76 2.65 -12.41 8.75
N CYS A 77 2.49 -11.30 8.04
CA CYS A 77 3.14 -11.09 6.73
C CYS A 77 4.66 -11.13 6.84
N LYS A 78 5.25 -10.51 7.88
CA LYS A 78 6.71 -10.56 8.12
C LYS A 78 7.20 -11.98 8.39
N LEU A 79 6.54 -12.71 9.30
CA LEU A 79 6.92 -14.08 9.63
C LEU A 79 6.74 -15.02 8.43
N TYR A 80 5.66 -14.86 7.68
CA TYR A 80 5.39 -15.67 6.50
C TYR A 80 6.41 -15.42 5.39
N PHE A 81 6.78 -14.17 5.14
CA PHE A 81 7.85 -13.85 4.20
C PHE A 81 9.18 -14.45 4.64
N ASN A 82 9.55 -14.32 5.92
CA ASN A 82 10.76 -14.93 6.46
C ASN A 82 10.76 -16.45 6.29
N TYR A 83 9.62 -17.11 6.46
CA TYR A 83 9.48 -18.56 6.22
C TYR A 83 9.66 -18.91 4.74
N LEU A 84 9.02 -18.16 3.83
CA LEU A 84 9.12 -18.40 2.39
C LEU A 84 10.54 -18.19 1.84
N THR A 85 11.32 -17.28 2.43
CA THR A 85 12.68 -16.97 1.97
C THR A 85 13.74 -17.94 2.48
N ILE A 86 13.43 -18.86 3.41
CA ILE A 86 14.39 -19.86 3.91
C ILE A 86 14.94 -20.70 2.75
N SER A 87 14.09 -21.22 1.89
CA SER A 87 14.50 -22.02 0.73
C SER A 87 15.29 -21.20 -0.29
N GLN A 88 15.01 -19.92 -0.41
CA GLN A 88 15.76 -19.01 -1.27
C GLN A 88 17.15 -18.70 -0.69
N ASP A 89 17.28 -18.57 0.64
CA ASP A 89 18.60 -18.46 1.31
C ASP A 89 19.50 -19.66 0.99
N ASP A 90 18.94 -20.87 0.98
CA ASP A 90 19.69 -22.09 0.65
C ASP A 90 20.13 -22.10 -0.83
N ILE A 91 19.28 -21.65 -1.73
CA ILE A 91 19.60 -21.49 -3.15
C ILE A 91 20.71 -20.45 -3.32
N VAL A 92 20.59 -19.29 -2.68
CA VAL A 92 21.59 -18.23 -2.74
C VAL A 92 22.95 -18.75 -2.28
N ARG A 93 23.02 -19.43 -1.13
CA ARG A 93 24.27 -19.99 -0.60
C ARG A 93 24.87 -21.08 -1.48
N LYS A 94 24.02 -21.92 -2.07
CA LYS A 94 24.46 -22.99 -2.97
C LYS A 94 25.11 -22.47 -4.25
N TYR A 95 24.54 -21.41 -4.86
CA TYR A 95 25.01 -20.95 -6.18
C TYR A 95 25.93 -19.75 -6.11
N PHE A 96 25.83 -18.92 -5.07
CA PHE A 96 26.60 -17.68 -4.95
C PHE A 96 27.64 -17.69 -3.80
N GLY A 97 27.59 -18.67 -2.92
CA GLY A 97 28.57 -18.87 -1.86
C GLY A 97 27.98 -18.85 -0.44
N PRO A 98 28.59 -19.61 0.49
CA PRO A 98 28.06 -19.85 1.83
C PRO A 98 28.10 -18.60 2.75
N ASN A 99 28.93 -17.62 2.43
CA ASN A 99 29.20 -16.44 3.27
C ASN A 99 28.22 -15.29 3.04
N LEU A 100 27.31 -15.42 2.08
CA LEU A 100 26.33 -14.37 1.82
C LEU A 100 25.31 -14.25 2.96
N PRO A 101 24.91 -13.02 3.31
CA PRO A 101 23.87 -12.80 4.32
C PRO A 101 22.55 -13.42 3.87
N ARG A 102 21.68 -13.68 4.83
CA ARG A 102 20.30 -14.06 4.50
C ARG A 102 19.60 -12.92 3.79
N ILE A 103 18.66 -13.24 2.90
CA ILE A 103 17.87 -12.25 2.13
C ILE A 103 17.27 -11.16 3.04
N ARG A 104 16.76 -11.57 4.20
CA ARG A 104 16.17 -10.66 5.19
C ARG A 104 17.18 -9.73 5.90
N ASN A 105 18.46 -9.96 5.73
CA ASN A 105 19.56 -9.19 6.35
C ASN A 105 20.39 -8.45 5.29
N MET A 106 19.95 -8.44 4.03
CA MET A 106 20.63 -7.68 2.97
C MET A 106 20.43 -6.19 3.19
N ASN A 107 21.49 -5.41 2.98
CA ASN A 107 21.42 -3.96 3.10
C ASN A 107 20.75 -3.36 1.86
N LEU A 108 19.71 -2.55 2.08
CA LEU A 108 19.08 -1.74 1.05
C LEU A 108 19.51 -0.28 1.25
N ALA A 109 20.22 0.26 0.28
CA ALA A 109 20.67 1.66 0.34
C ALA A 109 19.52 2.65 0.13
N LEU A 110 18.50 2.25 -0.66
CA LEU A 110 17.37 3.08 -1.06
C LEU A 110 16.18 2.20 -1.47
N VAL A 111 14.97 2.65 -1.17
CA VAL A 111 13.73 2.07 -1.69
C VAL A 111 12.93 3.14 -2.42
N LEU A 112 12.67 2.93 -3.70
CA LEU A 112 11.76 3.72 -4.51
C LEU A 112 10.37 3.08 -4.46
N VAL A 113 9.37 3.80 -3.94
CA VAL A 113 8.02 3.27 -3.77
C VAL A 113 7.03 4.05 -4.62
N ASN A 114 6.17 3.32 -5.35
CA ASN A 114 5.13 3.93 -6.19
C ASN A 114 3.95 4.43 -5.33
N SER A 115 4.22 5.41 -4.49
CA SER A 115 3.25 6.07 -3.62
C SER A 115 3.39 7.58 -3.69
N HIS A 116 2.34 8.28 -3.26
CA HIS A 116 2.31 9.74 -3.23
C HIS A 116 1.49 10.23 -2.04
N ILE A 117 1.92 11.31 -1.38
CA ILE A 117 1.28 11.87 -0.19
C ILE A 117 -0.21 12.20 -0.41
N ALA A 118 -0.57 12.74 -1.58
CA ALA A 118 -1.96 13.05 -1.91
C ALA A 118 -2.86 11.80 -2.00
N LEU A 119 -2.29 10.65 -2.35
CA LEU A 119 -3.00 9.39 -2.54
C LEU A 119 -3.03 8.53 -1.28
N ASN A 120 -1.88 8.32 -0.68
CA ASN A 120 -1.64 7.33 0.36
C ASN A 120 -1.61 7.94 1.77
N GLY A 121 -1.71 9.28 1.87
CA GLY A 121 -1.71 10.00 3.12
C GLY A 121 -0.32 10.22 3.71
N ILE A 122 -0.30 10.83 4.90
CA ILE A 122 0.92 11.19 5.62
C ILE A 122 1.31 10.05 6.53
N GLN A 123 2.56 9.61 6.43
CA GLN A 123 3.17 8.63 7.32
C GLN A 123 4.61 9.01 7.62
N PRO A 124 5.17 8.61 8.79
CA PRO A 124 6.58 8.80 9.06
C PRO A 124 7.40 7.98 8.06
N MET A 125 8.47 8.59 7.51
CA MET A 125 9.34 7.93 6.54
C MET A 125 10.80 8.18 6.89
N THR A 126 11.63 7.14 6.71
CA THR A 126 13.09 7.29 6.70
C THR A 126 13.55 7.93 5.39
N PRO A 127 14.67 8.67 5.35
CA PRO A 127 15.23 9.20 4.10
C PRO A 127 15.53 8.15 3.03
N ALA A 128 15.77 6.90 3.44
CA ALA A 128 15.99 5.77 2.53
C ALA A 128 14.70 5.29 1.82
N LEU A 129 13.51 5.79 2.20
CA LEU A 129 12.25 5.51 1.53
C LEU A 129 11.81 6.72 0.72
N VAL A 130 11.85 6.63 -0.60
CA VAL A 130 11.53 7.74 -1.51
C VAL A 130 10.26 7.45 -2.30
N GLN A 131 9.30 8.36 -2.20
CA GLN A 131 8.06 8.28 -2.96
C GLN A 131 8.27 8.77 -4.39
N VAL A 132 7.95 7.92 -5.35
CA VAL A 132 8.05 8.19 -6.80
C VAL A 132 6.73 7.85 -7.51
N GLY A 133 5.61 8.17 -6.86
CA GLY A 133 4.27 7.87 -7.38
C GLY A 133 4.06 8.46 -8.76
N GLY A 134 3.67 7.60 -9.71
CA GLY A 134 3.48 8.01 -11.10
C GLY A 134 4.74 8.01 -11.97
N ILE A 135 5.87 7.46 -11.51
CA ILE A 135 7.12 7.39 -12.29
C ILE A 135 6.95 6.68 -13.65
N HIS A 136 5.95 5.82 -13.79
CA HIS A 136 5.61 5.11 -15.03
C HIS A 136 4.75 5.94 -15.98
N ILE A 137 4.20 7.07 -15.54
CA ILE A 137 3.40 7.97 -16.37
C ILE A 137 4.37 8.81 -17.20
N ARG A 138 4.49 8.45 -18.46
CA ARG A 138 5.38 9.13 -19.42
C ARG A 138 4.58 9.58 -20.64
N GLU A 139 5.02 10.67 -21.21
CA GLU A 139 4.61 11.01 -22.58
C GLU A 139 5.07 9.87 -23.50
N ASP A 140 4.15 9.38 -24.31
CA ASP A 140 4.37 8.31 -25.26
C ASP A 140 3.94 8.80 -26.64
N ASP A 141 4.91 9.07 -27.50
CA ASP A 141 4.69 9.58 -28.86
C ASP A 141 4.16 8.50 -29.84
N THR A 142 4.07 7.24 -29.41
CA THR A 142 3.54 6.16 -30.24
C THR A 142 2.11 6.50 -30.68
N PRO A 143 1.79 6.61 -31.96
CA PRO A 143 0.45 7.00 -32.38
C PRO A 143 -0.59 5.94 -32.00
N LEU A 144 -1.77 6.39 -31.62
CA LEU A 144 -2.93 5.52 -31.51
C LEU A 144 -3.30 4.94 -32.87
N SER A 145 -3.83 3.71 -32.89
CA SER A 145 -4.42 3.19 -34.12
C SER A 145 -5.53 4.14 -34.60
N HIS A 146 -5.65 4.33 -35.89
CA HIS A 146 -6.68 5.20 -36.46
C HIS A 146 -8.10 4.80 -36.01
N GLU A 147 -8.37 3.50 -35.92
CA GLU A 147 -9.65 2.96 -35.45
C GLU A 147 -9.95 3.38 -34.01
N LEU A 148 -9.00 3.20 -33.09
CA LEU A 148 -9.20 3.53 -31.67
C LEU A 148 -9.32 5.04 -31.48
N LYS A 149 -8.45 5.82 -32.11
CA LYS A 149 -8.51 7.28 -32.05
C LYS A 149 -9.85 7.80 -32.54
N LYS A 150 -10.28 7.38 -33.74
CA LYS A 150 -11.56 7.77 -34.32
C LYS A 150 -12.73 7.39 -33.39
N TRP A 151 -12.71 6.18 -32.81
CA TRP A 151 -13.77 5.72 -31.93
C TRP A 151 -13.88 6.60 -30.67
N MET A 152 -12.74 6.96 -30.05
CA MET A 152 -12.73 7.85 -28.87
C MET A 152 -13.14 9.28 -29.23
N ASP A 153 -12.65 9.84 -30.33
CA ASP A 153 -13.02 11.18 -30.84
C ASP A 153 -14.52 11.29 -31.16
N ASP A 154 -15.10 10.22 -31.71
CA ASP A 154 -16.52 10.15 -32.06
C ASP A 154 -17.44 9.90 -30.86
N SER A 155 -16.90 9.65 -29.68
CA SER A 155 -17.67 9.44 -28.44
C SER A 155 -18.09 10.78 -27.82
N LYS A 156 -19.02 11.49 -28.45
CA LYS A 156 -19.40 12.88 -28.09
C LYS A 156 -20.07 12.99 -26.72
N ASP A 157 -20.85 11.98 -26.32
CA ASP A 157 -21.47 11.88 -24.99
C ASP A 157 -20.48 11.36 -23.94
N GLY A 158 -19.26 11.03 -24.35
CA GLY A 158 -18.20 10.47 -23.55
C GLY A 158 -18.16 8.96 -23.59
N PHE A 159 -17.11 8.42 -22.96
CA PHE A 159 -16.98 6.97 -22.80
C PHE A 159 -16.44 6.56 -21.43
N VAL A 160 -16.78 5.33 -21.06
CA VAL A 160 -16.27 4.63 -19.88
C VAL A 160 -15.20 3.64 -20.35
N TYR A 161 -14.04 3.66 -19.70
CA TYR A 161 -12.99 2.65 -19.90
C TYR A 161 -13.13 1.54 -18.87
N PHE A 162 -13.14 0.28 -19.31
CA PHE A 162 -13.29 -0.87 -18.44
C PHE A 162 -12.19 -1.90 -18.64
N THR A 163 -11.40 -2.14 -17.60
CA THR A 163 -10.38 -3.20 -17.59
C THR A 163 -10.05 -3.68 -16.17
N PHE A 164 -9.75 -4.96 -16.03
CA PHE A 164 -9.19 -5.53 -14.80
C PHE A 164 -7.67 -5.75 -14.89
N GLY A 165 -6.98 -4.90 -15.66
CA GLY A 165 -5.52 -4.95 -15.84
C GLY A 165 -5.08 -6.07 -16.78
N SER A 166 -3.85 -6.55 -16.61
CA SER A 166 -3.25 -7.56 -17.50
C SER A 166 -3.39 -8.99 -16.97
N MET A 167 -3.58 -9.15 -15.66
CA MET A 167 -3.58 -10.47 -14.99
C MET A 167 -4.98 -11.11 -14.91
N VAL A 168 -6.04 -10.33 -15.06
CA VAL A 168 -7.41 -10.80 -14.93
C VAL A 168 -8.09 -10.82 -16.27
N LEU A 169 -8.50 -12.00 -16.69
CA LEU A 169 -9.20 -12.24 -17.95
C LEU A 169 -10.72 -12.13 -17.70
N MET A 170 -11.30 -10.98 -18.02
CA MET A 170 -12.71 -10.69 -17.77
C MET A 170 -13.64 -11.69 -18.49
N GLU A 171 -13.28 -12.13 -19.68
CA GLU A 171 -14.01 -13.12 -20.47
C GLU A 171 -14.10 -14.51 -19.81
N THR A 172 -13.40 -14.74 -18.70
CA THR A 172 -13.48 -15.98 -17.92
C THR A 172 -14.42 -15.89 -16.71
N PHE A 173 -15.04 -14.74 -16.51
CA PHE A 173 -15.97 -14.55 -15.40
C PHE A 173 -17.26 -15.37 -15.59
N PRO A 174 -17.96 -15.72 -14.50
CA PRO A 174 -19.22 -16.42 -14.59
C PRO A 174 -20.21 -15.69 -15.50
N ARG A 175 -20.97 -16.46 -16.31
CA ARG A 175 -21.95 -15.91 -17.25
C ARG A 175 -22.88 -14.89 -16.59
N LYS A 176 -23.38 -15.18 -15.38
CA LYS A 176 -24.23 -14.28 -14.61
C LYS A 176 -23.61 -12.91 -14.38
N THR A 177 -22.30 -12.86 -14.07
CA THR A 177 -21.57 -11.59 -13.84
C THR A 177 -21.44 -10.81 -15.15
N LEU A 178 -21.13 -11.49 -16.26
CA LEU A 178 -21.04 -10.86 -17.58
C LEU A 178 -22.40 -10.32 -18.06
N ASP A 179 -23.49 -11.04 -17.79
CA ASP A 179 -24.85 -10.60 -18.11
C ASP A 179 -25.23 -9.33 -17.33
N ILE A 180 -24.82 -9.22 -16.06
CA ILE A 180 -25.00 -7.99 -15.26
C ILE A 180 -24.22 -6.82 -15.89
N PHE A 181 -22.97 -7.06 -16.29
CA PHE A 181 -22.20 -6.02 -16.97
C PHE A 181 -22.87 -5.58 -18.27
N TYR A 182 -23.34 -6.51 -19.09
CA TYR A 182 -24.01 -6.18 -20.35
C TYR A 182 -25.29 -5.38 -20.11
N ALA A 183 -26.14 -5.85 -19.19
CA ALA A 183 -27.40 -5.17 -18.87
C ALA A 183 -27.17 -3.75 -18.41
N SER A 184 -26.29 -3.53 -17.43
CA SER A 184 -26.04 -2.20 -16.86
C SER A 184 -25.28 -1.26 -17.80
N LEU A 185 -24.25 -1.77 -18.50
CA LEU A 185 -23.46 -0.97 -19.45
C LEU A 185 -24.27 -0.62 -20.72
N GLY A 186 -25.19 -1.47 -21.14
CA GLY A 186 -26.09 -1.16 -22.24
C GLY A 186 -27.04 0.02 -21.93
N LYS A 187 -27.49 0.14 -20.67
CA LYS A 187 -28.41 1.22 -20.25
C LYS A 187 -27.81 2.62 -20.27
N ILE A 188 -26.49 2.75 -20.21
CA ILE A 188 -25.85 4.09 -20.21
C ILE A 188 -25.71 4.69 -21.60
N ALA A 189 -26.18 4.03 -22.67
CA ALA A 189 -26.22 4.66 -24.00
C ALA A 189 -26.95 6.03 -23.92
N PRO A 190 -26.45 7.08 -24.60
CA PRO A 190 -25.43 7.10 -25.66
C PRO A 190 -23.98 7.11 -25.17
N VAL A 191 -23.69 7.12 -23.88
CA VAL A 191 -22.33 6.96 -23.34
C VAL A 191 -21.78 5.60 -23.80
N ARG A 192 -20.59 5.63 -24.39
CA ARG A 192 -19.96 4.43 -24.96
C ARG A 192 -19.07 3.74 -23.95
N VAL A 193 -18.75 2.47 -24.19
CA VAL A 193 -17.89 1.69 -23.31
C VAL A 193 -16.73 1.08 -24.09
N LEU A 194 -15.51 1.32 -23.63
CA LEU A 194 -14.29 0.75 -24.17
C LEU A 194 -13.79 -0.34 -23.22
N MET A 195 -13.83 -1.60 -23.64
CA MET A 195 -13.41 -2.74 -22.82
C MET A 195 -12.12 -3.37 -23.35
N LYS A 196 -11.18 -3.64 -22.42
CA LYS A 196 -10.02 -4.48 -22.73
C LYS A 196 -10.39 -5.95 -22.53
N ILE A 197 -10.46 -6.71 -23.60
CA ILE A 197 -10.78 -8.13 -23.62
C ILE A 197 -9.74 -8.87 -24.48
N PRO A 198 -8.79 -9.60 -23.88
CA PRO A 198 -7.75 -10.32 -24.61
C PRO A 198 -8.29 -11.31 -25.66
N ASN A 199 -9.38 -11.99 -25.36
CA ASN A 199 -10.03 -12.91 -26.30
C ASN A 199 -11.54 -12.64 -26.42
N PRO A 200 -11.96 -11.67 -27.28
CA PRO A 200 -13.37 -11.32 -27.46
C PRO A 200 -14.28 -12.50 -27.90
N LYS A 201 -13.72 -13.51 -28.55
CA LYS A 201 -14.47 -14.70 -29.00
C LYS A 201 -14.98 -15.55 -27.81
N LYS A 202 -14.41 -15.40 -26.63
CA LYS A 202 -14.86 -16.08 -25.40
C LYS A 202 -16.00 -15.34 -24.69
N LEU A 203 -16.31 -14.12 -25.10
CA LEU A 203 -17.44 -13.39 -24.56
C LEU A 203 -18.76 -14.07 -24.96
N PRO A 204 -19.75 -14.12 -24.07
CA PRO A 204 -21.08 -14.59 -24.42
C PRO A 204 -21.73 -13.67 -25.47
N PRO A 205 -22.67 -14.19 -26.28
CA PRO A 205 -23.42 -13.38 -27.21
C PRO A 205 -24.30 -12.34 -26.50
N GLY A 206 -24.68 -11.27 -27.22
CA GLY A 206 -25.53 -10.21 -26.68
C GLY A 206 -24.73 -9.01 -26.14
N LEU A 207 -23.49 -8.82 -26.59
CA LEU A 207 -22.73 -7.61 -26.27
C LEU A 207 -23.48 -6.35 -26.75
N PRO A 208 -23.77 -5.36 -25.88
CA PRO A 208 -24.46 -4.13 -26.25
C PRO A 208 -23.72 -3.34 -27.35
N GLU A 209 -24.48 -2.64 -28.20
CA GLU A 209 -23.94 -1.90 -29.35
C GLU A 209 -23.05 -0.72 -28.95
N ASN A 210 -23.28 -0.15 -27.76
CA ASN A 210 -22.46 0.94 -27.23
C ASN A 210 -21.11 0.47 -26.67
N ILE A 211 -20.82 -0.86 -26.68
CA ILE A 211 -19.59 -1.46 -26.17
C ILE A 211 -18.65 -1.83 -27.33
N ARG A 212 -17.38 -1.37 -27.25
CA ARG A 212 -16.30 -1.81 -28.13
C ARG A 212 -15.22 -2.51 -27.34
N THR A 213 -14.74 -3.63 -27.86
CA THR A 213 -13.68 -4.43 -27.23
C THR A 213 -12.39 -4.36 -28.02
N PHE A 214 -11.26 -4.32 -27.31
CA PHE A 214 -9.91 -4.44 -27.87
C PHE A 214 -9.09 -5.41 -27.04
N PRO A 215 -8.20 -6.21 -27.65
CA PRO A 215 -7.37 -7.16 -26.90
C PRO A 215 -6.33 -6.45 -26.03
N TRP A 216 -5.85 -5.30 -26.46
CA TRP A 216 -4.93 -4.43 -25.75
C TRP A 216 -5.25 -2.97 -26.01
N LEU A 217 -5.03 -2.13 -24.98
CA LEU A 217 -5.28 -0.69 -25.05
C LEU A 217 -4.13 0.07 -24.41
N PRO A 218 -3.65 1.17 -25.01
CA PRO A 218 -2.65 2.06 -24.43
C PRO A 218 -3.31 2.91 -23.32
N GLN A 219 -3.38 2.37 -22.12
CA GLN A 219 -4.19 2.86 -20.99
C GLN A 219 -3.94 4.34 -20.68
N LEU A 220 -2.67 4.79 -20.64
CA LEU A 220 -2.36 6.20 -20.39
C LEU A 220 -3.04 7.13 -21.38
N LYS A 221 -3.02 6.78 -22.68
CA LYS A 221 -3.67 7.58 -23.75
C LYS A 221 -5.18 7.53 -23.69
N VAL A 222 -5.74 6.39 -23.30
CA VAL A 222 -7.19 6.24 -23.09
C VAL A 222 -7.64 7.09 -21.91
N LEU A 223 -6.93 7.06 -20.79
CA LEU A 223 -7.25 7.85 -19.59
C LEU A 223 -6.99 9.35 -19.79
N ASN A 224 -6.07 9.74 -20.64
CA ASN A 224 -5.79 11.14 -20.99
C ASN A 224 -6.75 11.72 -22.04
N HIS A 225 -7.67 10.91 -22.58
CA HIS A 225 -8.55 11.39 -23.65
C HIS A 225 -9.65 12.32 -23.11
N PRO A 226 -9.95 13.48 -23.75
CA PRO A 226 -10.92 14.47 -23.24
C PRO A 226 -12.34 13.93 -23.09
N ASN A 227 -12.72 12.90 -23.86
CA ASN A 227 -14.05 12.30 -23.82
C ASN A 227 -14.18 11.17 -22.77
N ILE A 228 -13.13 10.86 -21.98
CA ILE A 228 -13.23 9.89 -20.88
C ILE A 228 -14.15 10.42 -19.78
N ARG A 229 -15.05 9.60 -19.26
CA ARG A 229 -15.97 9.97 -18.18
C ARG A 229 -15.72 9.18 -16.90
N ALA A 230 -15.32 7.92 -17.01
CA ALA A 230 -15.07 7.06 -15.86
C ALA A 230 -14.15 5.90 -16.20
N PHE A 231 -13.54 5.33 -15.18
CA PHE A 231 -12.67 4.16 -15.26
C PHE A 231 -13.20 3.04 -14.36
N ILE A 232 -13.62 1.92 -14.94
CA ILE A 232 -13.97 0.70 -14.22
C ILE A 232 -12.73 -0.17 -14.12
N THR A 233 -12.27 -0.44 -12.90
CA THR A 233 -10.97 -1.06 -12.63
C THR A 233 -11.01 -2.03 -11.46
N HIS A 234 -10.07 -2.97 -11.43
CA HIS A 234 -9.81 -3.80 -10.25
C HIS A 234 -9.11 -3.05 -9.11
N GLY A 235 -8.59 -1.84 -9.36
CA GLY A 235 -7.94 -1.03 -8.34
C GLY A 235 -6.45 -1.33 -8.10
N GLY A 236 -5.75 -1.90 -9.08
CA GLY A 236 -4.29 -2.03 -9.01
C GLY A 236 -3.62 -0.64 -8.90
N MET A 237 -2.52 -0.55 -8.14
CA MET A 237 -1.89 0.73 -7.79
C MET A 237 -1.55 1.58 -9.02
N MET A 238 -0.92 0.99 -10.04
CA MET A 238 -0.53 1.76 -11.24
C MET A 238 -1.74 2.39 -11.94
N GLY A 239 -2.76 1.60 -12.27
CA GLY A 239 -3.97 2.11 -12.92
C GLY A 239 -4.75 3.11 -12.06
N THR A 240 -4.70 2.96 -10.74
CA THR A 240 -5.30 3.92 -9.80
C THR A 240 -4.57 5.27 -9.84
N ILE A 241 -3.25 5.25 -9.84
CA ILE A 241 -2.42 6.47 -9.96
C ILE A 241 -2.66 7.14 -11.32
N GLU A 242 -2.71 6.36 -12.40
CA GLU A 242 -2.99 6.87 -13.74
C GLU A 242 -4.35 7.56 -13.83
N ALA A 243 -5.40 6.92 -13.28
CA ALA A 243 -6.74 7.52 -13.26
C ALA A 243 -6.76 8.86 -12.49
N ILE A 244 -6.07 8.94 -11.36
CA ILE A 244 -5.97 10.17 -10.59
C ILE A 244 -5.14 11.22 -11.32
N ALA A 245 -4.01 10.84 -11.90
CA ALA A 245 -3.17 11.77 -12.65
C ALA A 245 -3.95 12.45 -13.78
N TYR A 246 -4.82 11.72 -14.46
CA TYR A 246 -5.65 12.27 -15.53
C TYR A 246 -7.03 12.77 -15.08
N GLY A 247 -7.31 12.79 -13.78
CA GLY A 247 -8.54 13.32 -13.24
C GLY A 247 -9.78 12.50 -13.61
N VAL A 248 -9.67 11.17 -13.68
CA VAL A 248 -10.74 10.25 -14.07
C VAL A 248 -11.33 9.55 -12.84
N PRO A 249 -12.64 9.71 -12.54
CA PRO A 249 -13.27 9.03 -11.43
C PRO A 249 -13.43 7.53 -11.69
N MET A 250 -13.49 6.72 -10.62
CA MET A 250 -13.39 5.27 -10.73
C MET A 250 -14.60 4.52 -10.18
N ILE A 251 -14.92 3.37 -10.82
CA ILE A 251 -15.68 2.28 -10.20
C ILE A 251 -14.69 1.15 -9.92
N GLY A 252 -14.38 0.93 -8.64
CA GLY A 252 -13.40 -0.05 -8.21
C GLY A 252 -14.05 -1.38 -7.85
N MET A 253 -13.56 -2.46 -8.43
CA MET A 253 -13.97 -3.85 -8.16
C MET A 253 -12.74 -4.66 -7.70
N PRO A 254 -12.26 -4.47 -6.45
CA PRO A 254 -11.05 -5.15 -5.99
C PRO A 254 -11.25 -6.66 -5.89
N LEU A 255 -10.22 -7.40 -6.32
CA LEU A 255 -10.21 -8.85 -6.39
C LEU A 255 -9.27 -9.47 -5.35
N TYR A 256 -8.05 -8.91 -5.21
CA TYR A 256 -7.00 -9.43 -4.32
C TYR A 256 -5.93 -8.39 -3.98
N LEU A 257 -5.04 -8.71 -3.04
CA LEU A 257 -3.86 -7.95 -2.63
C LEU A 257 -4.18 -6.49 -2.21
N ASP A 258 -3.36 -5.55 -2.70
CA ASP A 258 -3.41 -4.12 -2.41
C ASP A 258 -4.66 -3.42 -2.97
N GLN A 259 -5.38 -4.05 -3.88
CA GLN A 259 -6.52 -3.47 -4.59
C GLN A 259 -7.62 -2.98 -3.63
N TYR A 260 -7.87 -3.73 -2.55
CA TYR A 260 -8.87 -3.35 -1.54
C TYR A 260 -8.49 -2.03 -0.86
N ASN A 261 -7.22 -1.87 -0.47
CA ASN A 261 -6.74 -0.66 0.18
C ASN A 261 -6.73 0.53 -0.79
N ASN A 262 -6.31 0.31 -2.03
CA ASN A 262 -6.28 1.35 -3.05
C ASN A 262 -7.69 1.90 -3.30
N ILE A 263 -8.67 1.02 -3.52
CA ILE A 263 -10.05 1.45 -3.76
C ILE A 263 -10.66 2.08 -2.50
N ASN A 264 -10.46 1.52 -1.29
CA ASN A 264 -10.97 2.11 -0.06
C ASN A 264 -10.43 3.54 0.16
N ALA A 265 -9.14 3.77 -0.10
CA ALA A 265 -8.53 5.09 0.00
C ALA A 265 -9.16 6.11 -0.98
N ASN A 266 -9.55 5.65 -2.16
CA ASN A 266 -10.20 6.49 -3.18
C ASN A 266 -11.68 6.72 -2.88
N VAL A 267 -12.39 5.74 -2.33
CA VAL A 267 -13.78 5.91 -1.82
C VAL A 267 -13.80 6.94 -0.69
N ALA A 268 -12.85 6.87 0.24
CA ALA A 268 -12.76 7.83 1.34
C ALA A 268 -12.51 9.29 0.88
N LYS A 269 -11.98 9.48 -0.33
CA LYS A 269 -11.77 10.79 -0.97
C LYS A 269 -12.92 11.19 -1.90
N ASN A 270 -13.98 10.38 -2.01
CA ASN A 270 -15.10 10.54 -2.95
C ASN A 270 -14.62 10.69 -4.42
N VAL A 271 -13.62 9.91 -4.82
CA VAL A 271 -13.13 9.81 -6.21
C VAL A 271 -13.42 8.44 -6.82
N ALA A 272 -13.98 7.52 -6.03
CA ALA A 272 -14.36 6.18 -6.48
C ALA A 272 -15.63 5.67 -5.80
N VAL A 273 -16.34 4.75 -6.48
CA VAL A 273 -17.37 3.86 -5.92
C VAL A 273 -16.81 2.44 -5.89
N LYS A 274 -17.03 1.71 -4.79
CA LYS A 274 -16.57 0.33 -4.65
C LYS A 274 -17.70 -0.65 -4.84
N LEU A 275 -17.46 -1.69 -5.64
CA LEU A 275 -18.35 -2.84 -5.83
C LEU A 275 -17.63 -4.15 -5.49
N ASP A 276 -18.40 -5.13 -5.04
CA ASP A 276 -17.93 -6.51 -4.85
C ASP A 276 -18.34 -7.34 -6.06
N VAL A 277 -17.41 -7.65 -6.95
CA VAL A 277 -17.68 -8.38 -8.20
C VAL A 277 -18.28 -9.79 -7.97
N TYR A 278 -17.99 -10.40 -6.83
CA TYR A 278 -18.50 -11.74 -6.49
C TYR A 278 -19.96 -11.73 -6.00
N LYS A 279 -20.45 -10.58 -5.57
CA LYS A 279 -21.82 -10.39 -5.04
C LYS A 279 -22.61 -9.34 -5.79
N ILE A 280 -22.04 -8.83 -6.89
CA ILE A 280 -22.62 -7.74 -7.65
C ILE A 280 -24.03 -8.08 -8.14
N THR A 281 -24.93 -7.11 -8.05
CA THR A 281 -26.23 -7.13 -8.69
C THR A 281 -26.30 -6.04 -9.78
N GLU A 282 -27.27 -6.18 -10.70
CA GLU A 282 -27.51 -5.17 -11.73
C GLU A 282 -27.82 -3.80 -11.08
N LYS A 283 -28.60 -3.79 -10.01
CA LYS A 283 -28.92 -2.57 -9.25
C LYS A 283 -27.66 -1.90 -8.67
N ASP A 284 -26.70 -2.68 -8.14
CA ASP A 284 -25.45 -2.13 -7.61
C ASP A 284 -24.63 -1.47 -8.71
N MET A 285 -24.54 -2.14 -9.88
CA MET A 285 -23.83 -1.60 -11.03
C MET A 285 -24.48 -0.34 -11.59
N ASP A 286 -25.80 -0.36 -11.76
CA ASP A 286 -26.59 0.80 -12.22
C ASP A 286 -26.41 2.00 -11.25
N THR A 287 -26.46 1.74 -9.95
CA THR A 287 -26.27 2.77 -8.92
C THR A 287 -24.87 3.39 -9.00
N ALA A 288 -23.83 2.56 -9.15
CA ALA A 288 -22.45 3.03 -9.25
C ALA A 288 -22.21 3.84 -10.54
N LEU A 289 -22.73 3.37 -11.67
CA LEU A 289 -22.65 4.07 -12.96
C LEU A 289 -23.36 5.43 -12.89
N ASN A 290 -24.57 5.45 -12.33
CA ASN A 290 -25.31 6.71 -12.18
C ASN A 290 -24.55 7.70 -11.26
N ALA A 291 -24.00 7.24 -10.15
CA ALA A 291 -23.23 8.08 -9.24
C ALA A 291 -22.01 8.68 -9.94
N ILE A 292 -21.20 7.86 -10.60
CA ILE A 292 -19.95 8.32 -11.22
C ILE A 292 -20.20 9.21 -12.43
N LEU A 293 -21.23 8.95 -13.23
CA LEU A 293 -21.50 9.70 -14.46
C LEU A 293 -22.27 11.01 -14.23
N HIS A 294 -23.06 11.11 -13.16
CA HIS A 294 -24.00 12.22 -12.98
C HIS A 294 -23.83 13.01 -11.67
N ASP A 295 -23.14 12.46 -10.65
CA ASP A 295 -22.84 13.24 -9.44
C ASP A 295 -21.54 14.04 -9.65
N PRO A 296 -21.59 15.38 -9.71
CA PRO A 296 -20.45 16.23 -10.00
C PRO A 296 -19.34 16.12 -8.95
N ARG A 297 -19.65 15.67 -7.72
CA ARG A 297 -18.66 15.55 -6.65
C ARG A 297 -17.50 14.64 -7.02
N TYR A 298 -17.75 13.55 -7.75
CA TYR A 298 -16.68 12.62 -8.12
C TYR A 298 -15.66 13.24 -9.08
N ILE A 299 -16.15 13.92 -10.12
CA ILE A 299 -15.27 14.57 -11.10
C ILE A 299 -14.54 15.79 -10.51
N GLU A 300 -15.18 16.57 -9.67
CA GLU A 300 -14.59 17.72 -8.98
C GLU A 300 -13.49 17.26 -8.02
N ASN A 301 -13.77 16.25 -7.19
CA ASN A 301 -12.82 15.72 -6.22
C ASN A 301 -11.61 15.08 -6.90
N VAL A 302 -11.81 14.30 -7.98
CA VAL A 302 -10.68 13.69 -8.66
C VAL A 302 -9.80 14.71 -9.39
N LYS A 303 -10.40 15.78 -9.96
CA LYS A 303 -9.63 16.89 -10.54
C LYS A 303 -8.80 17.63 -9.48
N ASN A 304 -9.39 17.92 -8.33
CA ASN A 304 -8.67 18.54 -7.21
C ASN A 304 -7.54 17.62 -6.70
N LEU A 305 -7.80 16.31 -6.65
CA LEU A 305 -6.77 15.34 -6.27
C LEU A 305 -5.66 15.24 -7.30
N SER A 306 -6.00 15.29 -8.60
CA SER A 306 -5.05 15.33 -9.71
C SER A 306 -4.13 16.56 -9.63
N GLN A 307 -4.67 17.75 -9.37
CA GLN A 307 -3.87 18.96 -9.17
C GLN A 307 -2.86 18.78 -8.04
N ARG A 308 -3.30 18.27 -6.88
CA ARG A 308 -2.42 17.99 -5.73
C ARG A 308 -1.40 16.90 -6.02
N PHE A 309 -1.72 15.95 -6.89
CA PHE A 309 -0.79 14.92 -7.31
C PHE A 309 0.32 15.47 -8.19
N HIS A 310 0.03 16.41 -9.08
CA HIS A 310 1.03 17.04 -9.94
C HIS A 310 1.82 18.17 -9.27
N ASP A 311 1.33 18.70 -8.16
CA ASP A 311 2.00 19.78 -7.41
C ASP A 311 3.15 19.20 -6.57
N GLN A 312 4.30 19.00 -7.21
CA GLN A 312 5.52 18.42 -6.64
C GLN A 312 6.73 19.25 -7.05
N PRO A 313 7.74 19.38 -6.17
CA PRO A 313 8.94 20.19 -6.45
C PRO A 313 9.81 19.60 -7.58
N LEU A 314 9.79 18.29 -7.79
CA LEU A 314 10.49 17.57 -8.84
C LEU A 314 9.55 16.50 -9.43
N SER A 315 9.77 16.16 -10.70
CA SER A 315 9.07 15.01 -11.28
C SER A 315 9.45 13.70 -10.56
N PRO A 316 8.59 12.66 -10.57
CA PRO A 316 8.95 11.37 -9.98
C PRO A 316 10.24 10.76 -10.54
N ILE A 317 10.51 10.95 -11.83
CA ILE A 317 11.73 10.45 -12.46
C ILE A 317 12.97 11.26 -12.04
N ASP A 318 12.85 12.58 -11.92
CA ASP A 318 13.96 13.43 -11.46
C ASP A 318 14.25 13.17 -9.98
N THR A 319 13.20 12.96 -9.17
CA THR A 319 13.33 12.55 -7.77
C THR A 319 14.07 11.21 -7.65
N ALA A 320 13.69 10.22 -8.46
CA ALA A 320 14.37 8.93 -8.46
C ALA A 320 15.85 9.07 -8.86
N ASN A 321 16.12 9.79 -9.95
CA ASN A 321 17.48 10.00 -10.45
C ASN A 321 18.35 10.72 -9.41
N TYR A 322 17.83 11.76 -8.77
CA TYR A 322 18.55 12.49 -7.72
C TYR A 322 19.02 11.57 -6.59
N TRP A 323 18.11 10.75 -6.04
CA TRP A 323 18.45 9.87 -4.93
C TRP A 323 19.32 8.68 -5.34
N ILE A 324 19.16 8.15 -6.56
CA ILE A 324 20.06 7.14 -7.15
C ILE A 324 21.47 7.70 -7.25
N ASP A 325 21.64 8.89 -7.84
CA ASP A 325 22.94 9.53 -8.00
C ASP A 325 23.57 9.84 -6.62
N TYR A 326 22.75 10.22 -5.65
CA TYR A 326 23.20 10.49 -4.28
C TYR A 326 23.81 9.24 -3.65
N VAL A 327 23.13 8.10 -3.74
CA VAL A 327 23.65 6.81 -3.23
C VAL A 327 24.91 6.37 -3.99
N ILE A 328 24.93 6.51 -5.32
CA ILE A 328 26.13 6.18 -6.12
C ILE A 328 27.34 7.04 -5.69
N LYS A 329 27.12 8.31 -5.42
CA LYS A 329 28.18 9.28 -5.10
C LYS A 329 28.74 9.10 -3.69
N TYR A 330 27.86 8.82 -2.71
CA TYR A 330 28.23 8.85 -1.30
C TYR A 330 28.28 7.47 -0.63
N GLY A 331 27.88 6.41 -1.34
CA GLY A 331 27.93 5.02 -0.87
C GLY A 331 26.62 4.50 -0.29
N GLU A 332 26.56 3.19 -0.06
CA GLU A 332 25.34 2.48 0.33
C GLU A 332 24.79 2.85 1.73
N ASP A 333 25.66 3.30 2.63
CA ASP A 333 25.30 3.63 4.01
C ASP A 333 24.89 5.10 4.20
N VAL A 334 24.91 5.93 3.16
CA VAL A 334 24.67 7.37 3.27
C VAL A 334 23.27 7.72 3.79
N LEU A 335 22.29 6.86 3.58
CA LEU A 335 20.90 7.01 4.07
C LEU A 335 20.57 6.00 5.18
N ARG A 336 21.55 5.25 5.66
CA ARG A 336 21.37 4.20 6.65
C ARG A 336 20.96 4.76 8.01
N SER A 337 19.82 4.33 8.51
CA SER A 337 19.33 4.75 9.82
C SER A 337 20.15 4.12 10.95
N PRO A 338 20.53 4.85 12.02
CA PRO A 338 21.12 4.27 13.22
C PRO A 338 20.27 3.18 13.88
N ALA A 339 18.97 3.16 13.65
CA ALA A 339 18.07 2.13 14.15
C ALA A 339 18.37 0.73 13.58
N MET A 340 19.10 0.65 12.45
CA MET A 340 19.57 -0.63 11.88
C MET A 340 20.56 -1.36 12.79
N ASP A 341 21.22 -0.66 13.73
CA ASP A 341 22.18 -1.22 14.67
C ASP A 341 21.54 -1.67 15.99
N LEU A 342 20.25 -1.40 16.16
CA LEU A 342 19.50 -1.70 17.37
C LEU A 342 18.72 -3.01 17.22
N ALA A 343 18.63 -3.76 18.32
CA ALA A 343 17.71 -4.89 18.41
C ALA A 343 16.25 -4.41 18.46
N TRP A 344 15.31 -5.22 18.02
CA TRP A 344 13.89 -4.84 17.94
C TRP A 344 13.33 -4.36 19.31
N TRP A 345 13.74 -4.95 20.45
CA TRP A 345 13.30 -4.49 21.79
C TRP A 345 13.84 -3.11 22.16
N GLN A 346 14.99 -2.70 21.62
CA GLN A 346 15.55 -1.36 21.79
C GLN A 346 14.81 -0.33 20.91
N ILE A 347 14.49 -0.71 19.66
CA ILE A 347 13.71 0.15 18.75
C ILE A 347 12.33 0.48 19.36
N TYR A 348 11.70 -0.50 20.01
CA TYR A 348 10.40 -0.33 20.68
C TYR A 348 10.51 0.08 22.15
N LEU A 349 11.71 0.39 22.66
CA LEU A 349 11.99 0.81 24.03
C LEU A 349 11.43 -0.15 25.11
N ILE A 350 11.37 -1.44 24.81
CA ILE A 350 10.85 -2.46 25.73
C ILE A 350 11.77 -2.60 26.96
N ASP A 351 13.07 -2.54 26.76
CA ASP A 351 14.10 -2.52 27.79
C ASP A 351 13.93 -1.31 28.71
N VAL A 352 13.69 -0.14 28.18
CA VAL A 352 13.43 1.10 28.93
C VAL A 352 12.12 0.97 29.74
N ALA A 353 11.04 0.49 29.08
CA ALA A 353 9.76 0.28 29.76
C ALA A 353 9.89 -0.74 30.91
N ALA A 354 10.60 -1.84 30.70
CA ALA A 354 10.87 -2.84 31.73
C ALA A 354 11.69 -2.24 32.90
N CYS A 355 12.73 -1.45 32.62
CA CYS A 355 13.50 -0.75 33.63
C CYS A 355 12.64 0.20 34.46
N LEU A 356 11.81 1.03 33.83
CA LEU A 356 10.91 1.96 34.50
C LEU A 356 9.88 1.24 35.37
N LEU A 357 9.31 0.13 34.91
CA LEU A 357 8.38 -0.69 35.68
C LEU A 357 9.05 -1.33 36.93
N LEU A 358 10.29 -1.82 36.78
CA LEU A 358 11.06 -2.35 37.89
C LEU A 358 11.37 -1.28 38.95
N CYS A 359 11.80 -0.08 38.49
CA CYS A 359 12.03 1.06 39.38
C CYS A 359 10.75 1.46 40.15
N ALA A 360 9.62 1.55 39.46
CA ALA A 360 8.32 1.85 40.08
C ALA A 360 7.92 0.78 41.12
N ALA A 361 8.09 -0.49 40.79
CA ALA A 361 7.81 -1.60 41.68
C ALA A 361 8.71 -1.55 42.94
N ALA A 362 10.01 -1.25 42.78
CA ALA A 362 10.93 -1.10 43.89
C ALA A 362 10.54 0.07 44.80
N ILE A 363 10.17 1.22 44.24
CA ILE A 363 9.70 2.39 45.01
C ILE A 363 8.42 2.06 45.80
N ILE A 364 7.45 1.42 45.15
CA ILE A 364 6.19 1.01 45.78
C ILE A 364 6.46 0.02 46.95
N THR A 365 7.31 -0.98 46.70
CA THR A 365 7.68 -1.97 47.73
C THR A 365 8.35 -1.30 48.91
N LEU A 366 9.29 -0.36 48.67
CA LEU A 366 9.94 0.39 49.73
C LEU A 366 8.93 1.25 50.54
N ALA A 367 8.04 1.93 49.84
CA ALA A 367 6.98 2.72 50.50
C ALA A 367 6.05 1.86 51.39
N VAL A 368 5.62 0.71 50.88
CA VAL A 368 4.82 -0.26 51.64
C VAL A 368 5.60 -0.75 52.87
N PHE A 369 6.87 -1.10 52.72
CA PHE A 369 7.73 -1.53 53.80
C PHE A 369 7.85 -0.46 54.89
N ILE A 370 8.08 0.80 54.53
CA ILE A 370 8.15 1.92 55.47
C ILE A 370 6.83 2.11 56.23
N ILE A 371 5.69 2.07 55.48
CA ILE A 371 4.36 2.21 56.12
C ILE A 371 4.09 1.07 57.09
N VAL A 372 4.33 -0.17 56.69
CA VAL A 372 4.14 -1.36 57.57
C VAL A 372 5.04 -1.26 58.81
N HIS A 373 6.31 -0.89 58.62
CA HIS A 373 7.23 -0.71 59.74
C HIS A 373 6.74 0.38 60.71
N PHE A 374 6.25 1.49 60.23
CA PHE A 374 5.73 2.59 61.05
C PHE A 374 4.46 2.18 61.80
N VAL A 375 3.54 1.48 61.15
CA VAL A 375 2.31 0.95 61.76
C VAL A 375 2.65 -0.07 62.87
N MET A 376 3.55 -1.01 62.61
CA MET A 376 4.00 -1.98 63.63
C MET A 376 4.65 -1.30 64.84
N LYS A 377 5.46 -0.28 64.65
CA LYS A 377 6.10 0.49 65.68
C LYS A 377 5.08 1.27 66.53
N MET A 378 4.06 1.82 65.89
CA MET A 378 2.95 2.49 66.60
C MET A 378 2.08 1.51 67.42
N THR A 379 1.75 0.35 66.88
CA THR A 379 0.96 -0.68 67.52
C THR A 379 1.71 -1.24 68.75
N ASN A 380 3.00 -1.52 68.58
CA ASN A 380 3.83 -1.98 69.72
C ASN A 380 3.94 -0.92 70.84
N ARG A 381 4.06 0.36 70.47
CA ARG A 381 4.11 1.48 71.46
C ARG A 381 2.79 1.64 72.20
N ASN A 382 1.66 1.46 71.56
CA ASN A 382 0.34 1.49 72.20
C ASN A 382 0.12 0.26 73.08
N HIS A 383 0.60 -0.90 72.66
CA HIS A 383 0.52 -2.11 73.50
C HIS A 383 1.36 -1.98 74.79
N TYR A 384 2.57 -1.43 74.72
CA TYR A 384 3.40 -1.11 75.84
C TYR A 384 2.73 -0.12 76.84
N ARG A 385 2.09 0.94 76.33
CA ARG A 385 1.36 1.93 77.13
C ARG A 385 0.18 1.30 77.89
N LEU A 386 -0.60 0.43 77.21
CA LEU A 386 -1.74 -0.27 77.84
C LEU A 386 -1.31 -1.27 78.91
N LEU A 387 -0.17 -1.93 78.78
CA LEU A 387 0.37 -2.84 79.82
C LEU A 387 0.91 -2.08 81.03
N HIS A 388 1.50 -0.89 80.83
CA HIS A 388 1.95 -0.08 81.97
C HIS A 388 0.81 0.64 82.74
N SER A 389 -0.25 1.06 82.00
CA SER A 389 -1.44 1.65 82.68
C SER A 389 -2.25 0.66 83.52
N LYS A 390 -2.17 -0.68 83.26
CA LYS A 390 -2.81 -1.73 84.04
C LYS A 390 -2.00 -2.16 85.25
N LYS A 391 -0.73 -1.72 85.43
CA LYS A 391 0.11 -2.00 86.59
C LYS A 391 0.09 -0.88 87.64
N THR A 392 -0.56 0.25 87.39
CA THR A 392 -0.63 1.44 88.26
C THR A 392 -2.04 1.67 88.85
N ASN A 393 -2.97 0.75 88.59
CA ASN A 393 -4.24 0.62 89.27
C ASN A 393 -4.25 -0.76 90.04
#